data_49135c3e2f397a36032724f3ff97f10b
#
_entry.id   49135c3e2f397a36032724f3ff97f10b
#
_cell.length_a   1.000
_cell.length_b   1.000
_cell.length_c   1.000
_cell.angle_alpha   90.00
_cell.angle_beta   90.00
_cell.angle_gamma   90.00
#
_symmetry.space_group_name_H-M   'P 1'
#
loop_
_entity.id
_entity.type
_entity.pdbx_description
1 polymer ?
#
loop_
_entity_poly.entity_id
_entity_poly.type
_entity_poly.pdbx_seq_one_letter_code
_entity_poly.pdbx_strand_id
1 'polypeptide(L)'
;MRSVRRHLFLAIVVIALAVFGSGAAAATLVGTTTTGTIAAITPSDGRVVGIAHPVTVEFTQPVTDRARVERAVRVEATAPLPGTVAWTGDRTLTWTPSAPLPADSTITVRAGDVRTEFRTNAGVYAEADLSAHTFTVSIGGQVVRTMPASMGKPGFETPTGTFPVLEKFRSIVFDSRTIGIPLSSPEGYLIDGEYAVRLTWGGVFVHSAPWSVDSQGYANVSHGCINLSPDDAAWYYNTVGIGDPVYIHW
;
A
#
# COMPACT_ATOMS: atom_id res chain seq x y z
N MET A 1 88.78 -17.29 -36.58
CA MET A 1 88.66 -16.96 -38.01
C MET A 1 87.39 -16.14 -38.25
N ARG A 2 87.55 -15.01 -38.89
CA ARG A 2 86.58 -14.10 -39.58
C ARG A 2 85.42 -13.56 -38.77
N SER A 3 85.68 -12.38 -38.30
CA SER A 3 84.97 -11.07 -38.27
C SER A 3 83.92 -10.91 -39.38
N VAL A 4 82.73 -10.52 -39.02
CA VAL A 4 81.85 -9.64 -39.85
C VAL A 4 81.23 -8.56 -38.99
N ARG A 5 81.75 -7.40 -39.14
CA ARG A 5 81.14 -6.12 -38.69
C ARG A 5 79.88 -5.89 -39.50
N ARG A 6 78.78 -5.51 -38.81
CA ARG A 6 77.66 -4.84 -39.45
C ARG A 6 77.32 -3.56 -38.72
N HIS A 7 77.33 -2.52 -39.51
CA HIS A 7 77.18 -1.12 -39.16
C HIS A 7 75.79 -0.83 -38.59
N LEU A 8 75.80 -0.12 -37.47
CA LEU A 8 74.62 0.45 -36.84
C LEU A 8 74.37 1.78 -37.56
N PHE A 9 73.28 1.86 -38.32
CA PHE A 9 72.74 3.16 -38.78
C PHE A 9 71.89 3.77 -37.69
N LEU A 10 72.38 4.86 -37.10
CA LEU A 10 71.65 5.68 -36.16
C LEU A 10 70.72 6.58 -36.94
N ALA A 11 69.45 6.24 -37.02
CA ALA A 11 68.44 7.13 -37.54
C ALA A 11 67.97 8.04 -36.38
N ILE A 12 68.41 9.27 -36.40
CA ILE A 12 67.91 10.31 -35.48
C ILE A 12 66.52 10.71 -36.00
N VAL A 13 65.51 10.24 -35.32
CA VAL A 13 64.13 10.73 -35.51
C VAL A 13 63.95 11.94 -34.57
N VAL A 14 63.95 13.12 -35.17
CA VAL A 14 63.54 14.35 -34.46
C VAL A 14 62.02 14.31 -34.29
N ILE A 15 61.58 13.96 -33.11
CA ILE A 15 60.18 14.08 -32.75
C ILE A 15 59.96 15.52 -32.30
N ALA A 16 59.30 16.30 -33.14
CA ALA A 16 58.77 17.60 -32.77
C ALA A 16 57.62 17.38 -31.76
N LEU A 17 57.86 17.71 -30.50
CA LEU A 17 56.78 17.78 -29.52
C LEU A 17 55.91 19.00 -29.84
N ALA A 18 54.83 18.77 -30.56
CA ALA A 18 53.71 19.68 -30.57
C ALA A 18 53.00 19.57 -29.22
N VAL A 19 53.22 20.55 -28.36
CA VAL A 19 52.42 20.72 -27.13
C VAL A 19 51.05 21.19 -27.54
N PHE A 20 50.18 20.23 -27.85
CA PHE A 20 48.74 20.48 -27.86
C PHE A 20 48.32 20.59 -26.40
N GLY A 21 48.05 21.79 -25.94
CA GLY A 21 47.33 22.04 -24.72
C GLY A 21 45.94 21.35 -24.79
N SER A 22 45.87 20.13 -24.32
CA SER A 22 44.61 19.45 -24.07
C SER A 22 43.95 20.15 -22.90
N GLY A 23 43.18 21.20 -23.18
CA GLY A 23 42.14 21.63 -22.28
C GLY A 23 41.25 20.42 -22.06
N ALA A 24 41.46 19.73 -20.94
CA ALA A 24 40.49 18.79 -20.45
C ALA A 24 39.20 19.58 -20.18
N ALA A 25 38.33 19.68 -21.18
CA ALA A 25 36.94 19.99 -20.96
C ALA A 25 36.46 18.88 -20.05
N ALA A 26 36.38 19.17 -18.74
CA ALA A 26 35.57 18.39 -17.83
C ALA A 26 34.17 18.40 -18.42
N ALA A 27 33.86 17.39 -19.20
CA ALA A 27 32.50 17.06 -19.52
C ALA A 27 31.85 16.80 -18.16
N THR A 28 31.24 17.84 -17.61
CA THR A 28 30.24 17.66 -16.58
C THR A 28 29.22 16.75 -17.21
N LEU A 29 29.31 15.46 -16.91
CA LEU A 29 28.20 14.56 -17.06
C LEU A 29 27.11 15.19 -16.19
N VAL A 30 26.29 16.04 -16.80
CA VAL A 30 24.98 16.33 -16.32
C VAL A 30 24.29 14.98 -16.40
N GLY A 31 24.48 14.20 -15.35
CA GLY A 31 23.70 13.02 -15.12
C GLY A 31 22.26 13.49 -15.15
N THR A 32 21.56 13.19 -16.23
CA THR A 32 20.11 13.16 -16.21
C THR A 32 19.79 12.16 -15.11
N THR A 33 19.66 12.70 -13.87
CA THR A 33 19.10 11.96 -12.76
C THR A 33 17.66 11.72 -13.14
N THR A 34 17.44 10.65 -13.86
CA THR A 34 16.13 10.11 -14.15
C THR A 34 15.48 9.87 -12.80
N THR A 35 14.54 10.73 -12.45
CA THR A 35 13.43 10.35 -11.60
C THR A 35 12.92 9.09 -12.28
N GLY A 36 13.08 7.90 -11.65
CA GLY A 36 12.86 6.62 -12.33
C GLY A 36 11.55 6.66 -13.12
N THR A 37 11.52 6.08 -14.32
CA THR A 37 10.31 6.05 -15.15
C THR A 37 9.18 5.40 -14.35
N ILE A 38 8.08 6.13 -14.18
CA ILE A 38 6.91 5.63 -13.43
C ILE A 38 6.20 4.59 -14.28
N ALA A 39 5.97 3.42 -13.70
CA ALA A 39 5.22 2.33 -14.29
C ALA A 39 3.72 2.49 -14.03
N ALA A 40 3.36 2.82 -12.79
CA ALA A 40 1.96 3.00 -12.39
C ALA A 40 1.85 3.93 -11.18
N ILE A 41 0.68 4.56 -11.05
CA ILE A 41 0.23 5.24 -9.83
C ILE A 41 -1.12 4.65 -9.44
N THR A 42 -1.25 4.27 -8.17
CA THR A 42 -2.50 3.78 -7.58
C THR A 42 -2.92 4.71 -6.45
N PRO A 43 -4.18 5.20 -6.40
CA PRO A 43 -5.28 4.94 -7.32
C PRO A 43 -5.02 5.48 -8.73
N SER A 44 -5.51 4.76 -9.76
CA SER A 44 -5.43 5.24 -11.14
C SER A 44 -6.43 6.39 -11.38
N ASP A 45 -6.20 7.12 -12.47
CA ASP A 45 -7.01 8.27 -12.86
C ASP A 45 -8.51 7.97 -12.89
N GLY A 46 -9.31 8.91 -12.36
CA GLY A 46 -10.77 8.81 -12.30
C GLY A 46 -11.36 7.81 -11.30
N ARG A 47 -10.55 7.06 -10.56
CA ARG A 47 -11.06 6.10 -9.57
C ARG A 47 -11.69 6.81 -8.36
N VAL A 48 -12.73 6.18 -7.80
CA VAL A 48 -13.30 6.56 -6.50
C VAL A 48 -12.83 5.56 -5.46
N VAL A 49 -12.27 6.07 -4.36
CA VAL A 49 -11.69 5.26 -3.27
C VAL A 49 -12.10 5.82 -1.91
N GLY A 50 -11.82 5.06 -0.86
CA GLY A 50 -12.05 5.47 0.52
C GLY A 50 -11.07 6.55 1.00
N ILE A 51 -11.44 7.19 2.11
CA ILE A 51 -10.75 8.35 2.68
C ILE A 51 -9.41 8.02 3.38
N ALA A 52 -9.05 6.75 3.52
CA ALA A 52 -7.74 6.31 4.04
C ALA A 52 -6.91 5.56 2.99
N HIS A 53 -7.29 5.65 1.70
CA HIS A 53 -6.59 4.96 0.63
C HIS A 53 -5.16 5.47 0.49
N PRO A 54 -4.13 4.60 0.55
CA PRO A 54 -2.76 5.00 0.30
C PRO A 54 -2.53 5.30 -1.19
N VAL A 55 -1.52 6.11 -1.49
CA VAL A 55 -1.04 6.34 -2.86
C VAL A 55 0.24 5.53 -3.07
N THR A 56 0.24 4.67 -4.08
CA THR A 56 1.43 3.89 -4.45
C THR A 56 1.98 4.35 -5.79
N VAL A 57 3.27 4.58 -5.86
CA VAL A 57 4.00 4.90 -7.09
C VAL A 57 4.97 3.76 -7.39
N GLU A 58 4.77 3.10 -8.52
CA GLU A 58 5.62 2.01 -9.00
C GLU A 58 6.56 2.52 -10.10
N PHE A 59 7.82 2.09 -10.04
CA PHE A 59 8.87 2.47 -11.00
C PHE A 59 9.28 1.27 -11.84
N THR A 60 9.60 1.51 -13.12
CA THR A 60 10.05 0.46 -14.05
C THR A 60 11.44 -0.08 -13.69
N GLN A 61 12.27 0.71 -13.00
CA GLN A 61 13.63 0.38 -12.59
C GLN A 61 13.84 0.69 -11.10
N PRO A 62 14.84 0.05 -10.45
CA PRO A 62 15.23 0.39 -9.09
C PRO A 62 15.55 1.88 -8.92
N VAL A 63 15.02 2.48 -7.87
CA VAL A 63 15.26 3.88 -7.51
C VAL A 63 16.47 3.97 -6.59
N THR A 64 17.52 4.66 -7.05
CA THR A 64 18.75 4.85 -6.28
C THR A 64 18.75 6.13 -5.44
N ASP A 65 18.12 7.21 -5.92
CA ASP A 65 17.95 8.48 -5.17
C ASP A 65 16.51 8.60 -4.65
N ARG A 66 16.23 7.85 -3.59
CA ARG A 66 14.92 7.83 -2.93
C ARG A 66 14.51 9.20 -2.40
N ALA A 67 15.44 9.91 -1.78
CA ALA A 67 15.18 11.23 -1.20
C ALA A 67 14.72 12.26 -2.24
N ARG A 68 15.25 12.18 -3.45
CA ARG A 68 14.79 13.03 -4.56
C ARG A 68 13.38 12.67 -4.99
N VAL A 69 13.08 11.38 -5.14
CA VAL A 69 11.76 10.89 -5.53
C VAL A 69 10.71 11.26 -4.48
N GLU A 70 11.00 11.06 -3.19
CA GLU A 70 10.11 11.44 -2.09
C GLU A 70 9.76 12.92 -2.11
N ARG A 71 10.75 13.78 -2.39
CA ARG A 71 10.51 15.23 -2.57
C ARG A 71 9.70 15.57 -3.82
N ALA A 72 9.71 14.72 -4.83
CA ALA A 72 8.98 14.95 -6.09
C ALA A 72 7.54 14.43 -6.04
N VAL A 73 7.21 13.56 -5.09
CA VAL A 73 5.83 13.07 -4.88
C VAL A 73 5.06 14.08 -4.03
N ARG A 74 3.91 14.50 -4.54
CA ARG A 74 2.96 15.41 -3.87
C ARG A 74 1.56 14.84 -3.97
N VAL A 75 0.83 14.88 -2.86
CA VAL A 75 -0.58 14.51 -2.79
C VAL A 75 -1.34 15.72 -2.25
N GLU A 76 -2.29 16.19 -3.03
CA GLU A 76 -2.94 17.48 -2.82
C GLU A 76 -4.45 17.36 -3.04
N ALA A 77 -5.23 18.12 -2.26
CA ALA A 77 -6.61 18.49 -2.59
C ALA A 77 -6.62 19.98 -2.98
N THR A 78 -7.24 20.85 -2.18
CA THR A 78 -7.08 22.31 -2.34
C THR A 78 -5.76 22.82 -1.75
N ALA A 79 -5.08 22.00 -0.94
CA ALA A 79 -3.77 22.22 -0.34
C ALA A 79 -3.02 20.88 -0.21
N PRO A 80 -1.69 20.88 0.02
CA PRO A 80 -0.94 19.67 0.29
C PRO A 80 -1.52 18.90 1.48
N LEU A 81 -1.62 17.58 1.33
CA LEU A 81 -2.14 16.68 2.37
C LEU A 81 -1.00 16.06 3.18
N PRO A 82 -1.13 15.96 4.51
CA PRO A 82 -0.11 15.34 5.35
C PRO A 82 -0.12 13.81 5.16
N GLY A 83 1.06 13.22 5.07
CA GLY A 83 1.21 11.78 4.94
C GLY A 83 2.64 11.34 5.19
N THR A 84 2.82 10.04 5.34
CA THR A 84 4.11 9.38 5.52
C THR A 84 4.49 8.56 4.30
N VAL A 85 5.78 8.49 4.00
CA VAL A 85 6.31 7.75 2.87
C VAL A 85 7.04 6.51 3.37
N ALA A 86 6.80 5.38 2.71
CA ALA A 86 7.53 4.13 2.93
C ALA A 86 7.90 3.49 1.58
N TRP A 87 8.97 2.70 1.57
CA TRP A 87 9.41 1.96 0.40
C TRP A 87 9.21 0.46 0.61
N THR A 88 8.60 -0.19 -0.38
CA THR A 88 8.56 -1.66 -0.48
C THR A 88 9.51 -2.09 -1.58
N GLY A 89 10.62 -2.74 -1.18
CA GLY A 89 11.71 -3.04 -2.11
C GLY A 89 12.38 -1.77 -2.65
N ASP A 90 12.82 -1.81 -3.90
CA ASP A 90 13.58 -0.75 -4.56
C ASP A 90 12.78 0.00 -5.65
N ARG A 91 11.53 -0.40 -5.91
CA ARG A 91 10.69 0.11 -7.01
C ARG A 91 9.32 0.65 -6.59
N THR A 92 8.94 0.51 -5.33
CA THR A 92 7.58 0.86 -4.90
C THR A 92 7.65 1.84 -3.73
N LEU A 93 7.15 3.04 -3.96
CA LEU A 93 6.93 4.05 -2.94
C LEU A 93 5.45 4.08 -2.59
N THR A 94 5.13 4.03 -1.30
CA THR A 94 3.78 4.20 -0.78
C THR A 94 3.72 5.44 0.10
N TRP A 95 2.82 6.36 -0.24
CA TRP A 95 2.41 7.48 0.61
C TRP A 95 1.12 7.11 1.31
N THR A 96 1.12 7.18 2.64
CA THR A 96 -0.04 6.88 3.48
C THR A 96 -0.53 8.17 4.14
N PRO A 97 -1.82 8.53 4.03
CA PRO A 97 -2.35 9.73 4.66
C PRO A 97 -2.22 9.62 6.19
N SER A 98 -1.78 10.70 6.85
CA SER A 98 -1.68 10.77 8.32
C SER A 98 -3.00 11.09 9.01
N ALA A 99 -4.01 11.48 8.24
CA ALA A 99 -5.38 11.72 8.65
C ALA A 99 -6.30 11.36 7.48
N PRO A 100 -7.60 11.13 7.70
CA PRO A 100 -8.55 10.89 6.62
C PRO A 100 -8.47 11.97 5.54
N LEU A 101 -8.47 11.54 4.28
CA LEU A 101 -8.58 12.44 3.15
C LEU A 101 -9.93 13.17 3.17
N PRO A 102 -10.04 14.38 2.62
CA PRO A 102 -11.33 15.05 2.51
C PRO A 102 -12.34 14.19 1.74
N ALA A 103 -13.55 14.05 2.27
CA ALA A 103 -14.64 13.32 1.61
C ALA A 103 -15.12 14.04 0.35
N ASP A 104 -15.69 13.30 -0.61
CA ASP A 104 -16.27 13.82 -1.87
C ASP A 104 -15.34 14.76 -2.65
N SER A 105 -14.04 14.56 -2.52
CA SER A 105 -13.01 15.48 -3.01
C SER A 105 -12.18 14.87 -4.13
N THR A 106 -11.68 15.73 -5.01
CA THR A 106 -10.65 15.35 -5.99
C THR A 106 -9.29 15.46 -5.34
N ILE A 107 -8.51 14.40 -5.44
CA ILE A 107 -7.14 14.32 -4.96
C ILE A 107 -6.20 14.26 -6.17
N THR A 108 -5.28 15.19 -6.24
CA THR A 108 -4.23 15.22 -7.27
C THR A 108 -2.96 14.59 -6.72
N VAL A 109 -2.40 13.67 -7.47
CA VAL A 109 -1.06 13.10 -7.22
C VAL A 109 -0.11 13.59 -8.30
N ARG A 110 1.02 14.17 -7.89
CA ARG A 110 2.13 14.51 -8.75
C ARG A 110 3.34 13.68 -8.37
N ALA A 111 3.98 13.07 -9.35
CA ALA A 111 5.23 12.34 -9.17
C ALA A 111 6.17 12.71 -10.35
N GLY A 112 7.06 13.66 -10.12
CA GLY A 112 7.83 14.30 -11.20
C GLY A 112 6.90 14.99 -12.22
N ASP A 113 7.01 14.57 -13.48
CA ASP A 113 6.19 15.12 -14.58
C ASP A 113 4.83 14.40 -14.75
N VAL A 114 4.62 13.30 -14.01
CA VAL A 114 3.37 12.54 -14.07
C VAL A 114 2.36 13.15 -13.10
N ARG A 115 1.13 13.33 -13.58
CA ARG A 115 -0.01 13.77 -12.79
C ARG A 115 -1.15 12.79 -13.00
N THR A 116 -1.82 12.42 -11.91
CA THR A 116 -3.07 11.66 -11.91
C THR A 116 -4.05 12.26 -10.92
N GLU A 117 -5.33 12.00 -11.09
CA GLU A 117 -6.39 12.44 -10.19
C GLU A 117 -7.32 11.28 -9.86
N PHE A 118 -7.70 11.20 -8.59
CA PHE A 118 -8.74 10.29 -8.14
C PHE A 118 -9.72 11.04 -7.23
N ARG A 119 -10.85 10.40 -6.93
CA ARG A 119 -11.84 10.98 -6.01
C ARG A 119 -11.97 10.14 -4.76
N THR A 120 -12.21 10.81 -3.65
CA THR A 120 -12.67 10.14 -2.43
C THR A 120 -14.19 9.97 -2.47
N ASN A 121 -14.68 8.93 -1.79
CA ASN A 121 -16.11 8.73 -1.57
C ASN A 121 -16.68 9.69 -0.51
N ALA A 122 -17.93 9.51 -0.12
CA ALA A 122 -18.64 10.34 0.87
C ALA A 122 -18.09 10.22 2.31
N GLY A 123 -16.91 9.61 2.52
CA GLY A 123 -16.30 9.46 3.83
C GLY A 123 -16.95 8.37 4.66
N VAL A 124 -16.94 7.12 4.13
CA VAL A 124 -17.33 5.94 4.90
C VAL A 124 -16.26 5.64 5.93
N TYR A 125 -16.68 5.45 7.18
CA TYR A 125 -15.84 5.14 8.32
C TYR A 125 -16.52 4.05 9.14
N ALA A 126 -15.78 3.02 9.53
CA ALA A 126 -16.29 1.97 10.40
C ALA A 126 -15.50 1.91 11.70
N GLU A 127 -16.18 1.52 12.78
CA GLU A 127 -15.65 1.37 14.12
C GLU A 127 -16.06 0.01 14.69
N ALA A 128 -15.08 -0.78 15.13
CA ALA A 128 -15.27 -2.04 15.83
C ALA A 128 -14.90 -1.87 17.31
N ASP A 129 -15.89 -1.86 18.19
CA ASP A 129 -15.70 -1.85 19.63
C ASP A 129 -15.69 -3.29 20.14
N LEU A 130 -14.49 -3.76 20.52
CA LEU A 130 -14.24 -5.12 21.00
C LEU A 130 -14.91 -5.38 22.35
N SER A 131 -15.08 -4.35 23.18
CA SER A 131 -15.69 -4.43 24.51
C SER A 131 -17.21 -4.41 24.45
N ALA A 132 -17.76 -3.58 23.56
CA ALA A 132 -19.21 -3.47 23.36
C ALA A 132 -19.77 -4.53 22.41
N HIS A 133 -18.90 -5.28 21.71
CA HIS A 133 -19.28 -6.26 20.69
C HIS A 133 -20.12 -5.65 19.56
N THR A 134 -19.74 -4.45 19.10
CA THR A 134 -20.46 -3.70 18.07
C THR A 134 -19.59 -3.34 16.90
N PHE A 135 -20.23 -3.20 15.72
CA PHE A 135 -19.62 -2.67 14.51
C PHE A 135 -20.49 -1.52 14.00
N THR A 136 -19.97 -0.30 14.07
CA THR A 136 -20.69 0.92 13.73
C THR A 136 -20.14 1.53 12.45
N VAL A 137 -21.02 1.96 11.53
CA VAL A 137 -20.64 2.60 10.27
C VAL A 137 -21.20 4.00 10.23
N SER A 138 -20.33 4.95 9.86
CA SER A 138 -20.66 6.36 9.63
C SER A 138 -20.39 6.75 8.19
N ILE A 139 -21.16 7.67 7.63
CA ILE A 139 -20.94 8.27 6.31
C ILE A 139 -21.02 9.79 6.48
N GLY A 140 -19.99 10.51 6.01
CA GLY A 140 -19.92 11.96 6.19
C GLY A 140 -19.95 12.40 7.67
N GLY A 141 -19.45 11.56 8.58
CA GLY A 141 -19.44 11.79 10.02
C GLY A 141 -20.78 11.49 10.74
N GLN A 142 -21.81 11.03 10.03
CA GLN A 142 -23.09 10.64 10.62
C GLN A 142 -23.17 9.13 10.75
N VAL A 143 -23.49 8.61 11.92
CA VAL A 143 -23.76 7.18 12.14
C VAL A 143 -24.99 6.78 11.35
N VAL A 144 -24.81 5.80 10.46
CA VAL A 144 -25.89 5.29 9.60
C VAL A 144 -26.33 3.87 10.01
N ARG A 145 -25.46 3.11 10.69
CA ARG A 145 -25.80 1.77 11.18
C ARG A 145 -24.88 1.34 12.31
N THR A 146 -25.46 0.71 13.36
CA THR A 146 -24.72 -0.03 14.39
C THR A 146 -25.22 -1.48 14.37
N MET A 147 -24.29 -2.42 14.31
CA MET A 147 -24.54 -3.84 14.12
C MET A 147 -23.93 -4.63 15.28
N PRO A 148 -24.62 -5.67 15.81
CA PRO A 148 -23.99 -6.65 16.68
C PRO A 148 -22.82 -7.34 15.96
N ALA A 149 -21.70 -7.51 16.65
CA ALA A 149 -20.51 -8.13 16.09
C ALA A 149 -19.88 -9.11 17.08
N SER A 150 -19.07 -10.04 16.56
CA SER A 150 -18.23 -10.92 17.36
C SER A 150 -16.84 -10.92 16.79
N MET A 151 -15.82 -10.62 17.60
CA MET A 151 -14.45 -10.47 17.20
C MET A 151 -13.56 -11.59 17.75
N GLY A 152 -12.24 -11.39 17.71
CA GLY A 152 -11.26 -12.38 18.13
C GLY A 152 -11.35 -12.76 19.61
N LYS A 153 -11.44 -14.06 19.88
CA LYS A 153 -11.41 -14.62 21.24
C LYS A 153 -10.02 -14.54 21.87
N PRO A 154 -9.89 -14.76 23.20
CA PRO A 154 -8.59 -14.82 23.88
C PRO A 154 -7.62 -15.79 23.18
N GLY A 155 -6.39 -15.31 22.88
CA GLY A 155 -5.37 -16.02 22.12
C GLY A 155 -5.46 -15.86 20.60
N PHE A 156 -6.53 -15.22 20.10
CA PHE A 156 -6.75 -14.89 18.69
C PHE A 156 -7.34 -13.47 18.56
N GLU A 157 -6.86 -12.55 19.35
CA GLU A 157 -7.43 -11.20 19.46
C GLU A 157 -7.42 -10.49 18.10
N THR A 158 -8.48 -9.77 17.80
CA THR A 158 -8.51 -8.83 16.67
C THR A 158 -7.52 -7.69 16.96
N PRO A 159 -6.58 -7.39 16.05
CA PRO A 159 -5.61 -6.32 16.27
C PRO A 159 -6.32 -4.96 16.36
N THR A 160 -5.89 -4.12 17.31
CA THR A 160 -6.39 -2.75 17.47
C THR A 160 -5.63 -1.77 16.58
N GLY A 161 -6.27 -0.68 16.18
CA GLY A 161 -5.72 0.36 15.32
C GLY A 161 -6.67 0.73 14.19
N THR A 162 -6.19 1.52 13.24
CA THR A 162 -6.94 1.91 12.05
C THR A 162 -6.40 1.18 10.83
N PHE A 163 -7.27 0.46 10.14
CA PHE A 163 -6.94 -0.36 8.98
C PHE A 163 -7.76 0.10 7.77
N PRO A 164 -7.13 0.38 6.62
CA PRO A 164 -7.89 0.61 5.40
C PRO A 164 -8.44 -0.71 4.86
N VAL A 165 -9.59 -0.66 4.22
CA VAL A 165 -10.10 -1.79 3.43
C VAL A 165 -9.15 -2.05 2.26
N LEU A 166 -8.63 -3.28 2.18
CA LEU A 166 -7.65 -3.68 1.18
C LEU A 166 -8.28 -4.36 -0.04
N GLU A 167 -9.21 -5.29 0.21
CA GLU A 167 -9.86 -6.12 -0.81
C GLU A 167 -11.29 -6.46 -0.39
N LYS A 168 -12.11 -6.82 -1.39
CA LYS A 168 -13.50 -7.25 -1.17
C LYS A 168 -13.77 -8.50 -1.99
N PHE A 169 -14.34 -9.53 -1.35
CA PHE A 169 -14.70 -10.79 -1.97
C PHE A 169 -16.17 -11.10 -1.72
N ARG A 170 -16.94 -11.30 -2.80
CA ARG A 170 -18.34 -11.75 -2.66
C ARG A 170 -18.40 -13.14 -2.03
N SER A 171 -17.43 -13.99 -2.37
CA SER A 171 -17.22 -15.34 -1.82
C SER A 171 -15.73 -15.61 -1.71
N ILE A 172 -15.31 -16.30 -0.63
CA ILE A 172 -13.93 -16.66 -0.35
C ILE A 172 -13.93 -17.94 0.49
N VAL A 173 -12.88 -18.75 0.36
CA VAL A 173 -12.63 -19.86 1.29
C VAL A 173 -11.71 -19.39 2.41
N PHE A 174 -12.17 -19.44 3.63
CA PHE A 174 -11.36 -19.25 4.83
C PHE A 174 -10.68 -20.56 5.21
N ASP A 175 -9.37 -20.58 5.13
CA ASP A 175 -8.53 -21.74 5.42
C ASP A 175 -7.59 -21.41 6.58
N SER A 176 -7.76 -22.09 7.70
CA SER A 176 -6.95 -21.87 8.91
C SER A 176 -5.45 -22.08 8.71
N ARG A 177 -5.05 -22.84 7.68
CA ARG A 177 -3.64 -23.05 7.34
C ARG A 177 -2.96 -21.75 6.91
N THR A 178 -3.70 -20.79 6.35
CA THR A 178 -3.17 -19.48 5.94
C THR A 178 -2.73 -18.62 7.13
N ILE A 179 -3.21 -18.94 8.33
CA ILE A 179 -2.81 -18.30 9.60
C ILE A 179 -2.02 -19.27 10.51
N GLY A 180 -1.50 -20.38 9.94
CA GLY A 180 -0.61 -21.31 10.62
C GLY A 180 -1.31 -22.39 11.47
N ILE A 181 -2.63 -22.54 11.39
CA ILE A 181 -3.39 -23.54 12.15
C ILE A 181 -3.69 -24.74 11.24
N PRO A 182 -3.15 -25.94 11.52
CA PRO A 182 -3.44 -27.15 10.76
C PRO A 182 -4.92 -27.54 10.84
N LEU A 183 -5.49 -28.11 9.76
CA LEU A 183 -6.89 -28.57 9.77
C LEU A 183 -7.16 -29.70 10.81
N SER A 184 -6.11 -30.42 11.22
CA SER A 184 -6.21 -31.43 12.29
C SER A 184 -6.26 -30.85 13.70
N SER A 185 -6.03 -29.54 13.86
CA SER A 185 -6.15 -28.85 15.14
C SER A 185 -7.64 -28.71 15.53
N PRO A 186 -7.97 -28.69 16.84
CA PRO A 186 -9.31 -28.30 17.31
C PRO A 186 -9.76 -26.91 16.83
N GLU A 187 -8.79 -26.03 16.54
CA GLU A 187 -9.00 -24.67 16.00
C GLU A 187 -8.92 -24.63 14.47
N GLY A 188 -8.74 -25.78 13.79
CA GLY A 188 -8.65 -25.87 12.35
C GLY A 188 -10.01 -25.70 11.68
N TYR A 189 -10.05 -24.94 10.58
CA TYR A 189 -11.26 -24.74 9.78
C TYR A 189 -10.97 -24.61 8.29
N LEU A 190 -11.94 -25.00 7.49
CA LEU A 190 -12.04 -24.74 6.05
C LEU A 190 -13.51 -24.41 5.78
N ILE A 191 -13.82 -23.13 5.57
CA ILE A 191 -15.18 -22.60 5.57
C ILE A 191 -15.40 -21.71 4.36
N ASP A 192 -16.50 -21.91 3.65
CA ASP A 192 -16.96 -20.98 2.63
C ASP A 192 -17.50 -19.71 3.31
N GLY A 193 -16.90 -18.57 2.98
CA GLY A 193 -17.28 -17.26 3.50
C GLY A 193 -17.90 -16.38 2.42
N GLU A 194 -18.76 -15.47 2.85
CA GLU A 194 -19.41 -14.50 1.98
C GLU A 194 -19.23 -13.09 2.49
N TYR A 195 -19.32 -12.12 1.54
CA TYR A 195 -19.26 -10.68 1.84
C TYR A 195 -18.01 -10.30 2.66
N ALA A 196 -16.87 -10.86 2.28
CA ALA A 196 -15.62 -10.66 3.01
C ALA A 196 -14.90 -9.38 2.58
N VAL A 197 -14.57 -8.55 3.55
CA VAL A 197 -13.84 -7.28 3.41
C VAL A 197 -12.51 -7.43 4.16
N ARG A 198 -11.39 -7.46 3.43
CA ARG A 198 -10.04 -7.67 3.99
C ARG A 198 -9.52 -6.38 4.62
N LEU A 199 -9.04 -6.47 5.84
CA LEU A 199 -8.41 -5.35 6.56
C LEU A 199 -6.89 -5.49 6.67
N THR A 200 -6.37 -6.72 6.76
CA THR A 200 -4.92 -6.96 6.87
C THR A 200 -4.46 -8.09 5.95
N TRP A 201 -3.20 -8.04 5.52
CA TRP A 201 -2.57 -9.15 4.80
C TRP A 201 -2.34 -10.37 5.70
N GLY A 202 -2.39 -10.19 7.03
CA GLY A 202 -2.36 -11.27 8.02
C GLY A 202 -3.66 -12.05 8.18
N GLY A 203 -4.71 -11.72 7.41
CA GLY A 203 -5.94 -12.52 7.36
C GLY A 203 -7.09 -12.01 8.23
N VAL A 204 -7.08 -10.76 8.65
CA VAL A 204 -8.24 -10.14 9.35
C VAL A 204 -9.24 -9.61 8.33
N PHE A 205 -10.51 -10.02 8.49
CA PHE A 205 -11.63 -9.62 7.63
C PHE A 205 -12.83 -9.16 8.47
N VAL A 206 -13.71 -8.37 7.87
CA VAL A 206 -15.11 -8.24 8.24
C VAL A 206 -15.90 -9.12 7.30
N HIS A 207 -16.74 -10.05 7.79
CA HIS A 207 -17.43 -10.99 6.90
C HIS A 207 -18.72 -11.55 7.50
N SER A 208 -19.55 -12.17 6.66
CA SER A 208 -20.71 -12.96 7.08
C SER A 208 -20.27 -14.19 7.89
N ALA A 209 -20.84 -14.36 9.06
CA ALA A 209 -20.58 -15.49 9.94
C ALA A 209 -21.89 -16.02 10.57
N PRO A 210 -22.72 -16.74 9.77
CA PRO A 210 -23.99 -17.27 10.26
C PRO A 210 -23.85 -18.24 11.42
N TRP A 211 -22.67 -18.85 11.57
CA TRP A 211 -22.35 -19.81 12.66
C TRP A 211 -22.10 -19.15 14.02
N SER A 212 -22.00 -17.82 14.08
CA SER A 212 -21.71 -17.09 15.33
C SER A 212 -22.77 -16.03 15.66
N VAL A 213 -23.93 -16.05 15.02
CA VAL A 213 -24.98 -15.03 15.21
C VAL A 213 -25.40 -14.93 16.67
N ASP A 214 -25.50 -16.05 17.40
CA ASP A 214 -25.86 -16.08 18.83
C ASP A 214 -24.79 -15.45 19.75
N SER A 215 -23.56 -15.27 19.24
CA SER A 215 -22.45 -14.64 19.98
C SER A 215 -22.29 -13.15 19.62
N GLN A 216 -22.82 -12.72 18.49
CA GLN A 216 -22.71 -11.32 18.04
C GLN A 216 -23.48 -10.39 18.98
N GLY A 217 -22.81 -9.33 19.43
CA GLY A 217 -23.32 -8.42 20.45
C GLY A 217 -23.09 -8.87 21.90
N TYR A 218 -22.50 -10.07 22.12
CA TYR A 218 -22.36 -10.64 23.46
C TYR A 218 -20.97 -11.20 23.78
N ALA A 219 -20.27 -11.78 22.78
CA ALA A 219 -19.00 -12.44 23.03
C ALA A 219 -18.10 -12.43 21.79
N ASN A 220 -16.78 -12.38 22.00
CA ASN A 220 -15.76 -12.51 20.99
C ASN A 220 -15.35 -13.99 20.85
N VAL A 221 -15.67 -14.62 19.70
CA VAL A 221 -15.48 -16.07 19.49
C VAL A 221 -14.70 -16.41 18.22
N SER A 222 -14.29 -15.43 17.41
CA SER A 222 -13.57 -15.65 16.16
C SER A 222 -12.06 -15.89 16.36
N HIS A 223 -11.35 -16.16 15.27
CA HIS A 223 -9.88 -16.23 15.21
C HIS A 223 -9.23 -14.90 14.77
N GLY A 224 -9.87 -13.77 15.08
CA GLY A 224 -9.37 -12.43 14.77
C GLY A 224 -10.19 -11.65 13.75
N CYS A 225 -11.10 -12.30 13.01
CA CYS A 225 -12.02 -11.60 12.11
C CYS A 225 -13.15 -10.91 12.86
N ILE A 226 -13.78 -9.93 12.22
CA ILE A 226 -15.01 -9.27 12.68
C ILE A 226 -16.18 -9.97 12.01
N ASN A 227 -16.90 -10.76 12.80
CA ASN A 227 -18.05 -11.55 12.39
C ASN A 227 -19.33 -10.73 12.47
N LEU A 228 -20.08 -10.66 11.39
CA LEU A 228 -21.39 -10.02 11.30
C LEU A 228 -22.46 -11.02 10.88
N SER A 229 -23.73 -10.69 11.11
CA SER A 229 -24.85 -11.43 10.53
C SER A 229 -24.79 -11.39 8.99
N PRO A 230 -25.39 -12.36 8.27
CA PRO A 230 -25.38 -12.33 6.80
C PRO A 230 -25.92 -11.03 6.20
N ASP A 231 -27.00 -10.50 6.74
CA ASP A 231 -27.61 -9.27 6.26
C ASP A 231 -26.75 -8.04 6.55
N ASP A 232 -26.13 -7.98 7.72
CA ASP A 232 -25.23 -6.89 8.10
C ASP A 232 -23.93 -6.91 7.27
N ALA A 233 -23.36 -8.09 7.08
CA ALA A 233 -22.17 -8.26 6.26
C ALA A 233 -22.44 -7.90 4.80
N ALA A 234 -23.59 -8.31 4.24
CA ALA A 234 -24.01 -7.94 2.89
C ALA A 234 -24.18 -6.42 2.74
N TRP A 235 -24.83 -5.79 3.72
CA TRP A 235 -25.01 -4.34 3.73
C TRP A 235 -23.65 -3.61 3.81
N TYR A 236 -22.78 -4.00 4.74
CA TYR A 236 -21.46 -3.40 4.89
C TYR A 236 -20.60 -3.57 3.63
N TYR A 237 -20.56 -4.78 3.09
CA TYR A 237 -19.87 -5.09 1.84
C TYR A 237 -20.31 -4.18 0.69
N ASN A 238 -21.61 -3.92 0.55
CA ASN A 238 -22.13 -3.07 -0.53
C ASN A 238 -21.91 -1.57 -0.27
N THR A 239 -21.71 -1.16 0.99
CA THR A 239 -21.53 0.23 1.40
C THR A 239 -20.07 0.67 1.35
N VAL A 240 -19.16 -0.19 1.83
CA VAL A 240 -17.74 0.16 2.01
C VAL A 240 -16.97 0.10 0.68
N GLY A 241 -16.03 1.03 0.48
CA GLY A 241 -15.07 1.06 -0.63
C GLY A 241 -13.65 0.63 -0.23
N ILE A 242 -12.84 0.27 -1.22
CA ILE A 242 -11.40 0.06 -1.00
C ILE A 242 -10.78 1.37 -0.49
N GLY A 243 -10.02 1.29 0.61
CA GLY A 243 -9.39 2.44 1.25
C GLY A 243 -10.26 3.14 2.29
N ASP A 244 -11.48 2.68 2.57
CA ASP A 244 -12.25 3.18 3.71
C ASP A 244 -11.64 2.68 5.03
N PRO A 245 -11.52 3.55 6.06
CA PRO A 245 -10.92 3.16 7.33
C PRO A 245 -11.88 2.35 8.21
N VAL A 246 -11.30 1.37 8.89
CA VAL A 246 -11.92 0.63 9.99
C VAL A 246 -11.07 0.84 11.24
N TYR A 247 -11.61 1.48 12.25
CA TYR A 247 -10.97 1.68 13.55
C TYR A 247 -11.40 0.56 14.50
N ILE A 248 -10.44 -0.13 15.09
CA ILE A 248 -10.65 -1.27 15.99
C ILE A 248 -10.06 -0.92 17.35
N HIS A 249 -10.85 -1.02 18.41
CA HIS A 249 -10.43 -0.67 19.77
C HIS A 249 -11.19 -1.49 20.82
N TRP A 250 -10.77 -1.35 22.10
CA TRP A 250 -11.45 -1.87 23.29
C TRP A 250 -12.35 -0.84 23.92
#